data_78dec33e8fb7cdda479ae3daf4f4c969
#
_entry.id   78dec33e8fb7cdda479ae3daf4f4c969
#
_cell.length_a   1.000
_cell.length_b   1.000
_cell.length_c   1.000
_cell.angle_alpha   90.00
_cell.angle_beta   90.00
_cell.angle_gamma   90.00
#
_symmetry.space_group_name_H-M   'P 1'
#
loop_
_entity.id
_entity.type
_entity.pdbx_description
1 polymer ?
#
loop_
_entity_poly.entity_id
_entity_poly.type
_entity_poly.pdbx_seq_one_letter_code
_entity_poly.pdbx_strand_id
1 'polypeptide(L)'
;MFCGGLLGGILASRWGLKSWFWPMVFIMHLPDAIFIYLAYAQPDNFFAINCCVALEQSGYGFGFTAYMLYMIYIARGQHETAHYAICTGFMALGMMLPGMFSGWLQENIGYQHFFVWVMLATLPGFLVVAFVPLDPEFGKKTTSSS
;
A
#
# COMPACT_ATOMS: atom_id res chain seq x y z
N MET A 1 -3.97 -5.71 9.10
CA MET A 1 -3.49 -6.20 7.79
C MET A 1 -4.41 -7.25 7.17
N PHE A 2 -4.72 -8.39 7.81
CA PHE A 2 -5.54 -9.47 7.25
C PHE A 2 -6.96 -9.03 6.82
N CYS A 3 -7.70 -8.33 7.68
CA CYS A 3 -9.05 -7.82 7.35
C CYS A 3 -9.04 -6.86 6.16
N GLY A 4 -8.07 -5.95 6.11
CA GLY A 4 -7.92 -5.02 4.99
C GLY A 4 -7.65 -5.75 3.67
N GLY A 5 -6.76 -6.78 3.69
CA GLY A 5 -6.45 -7.59 2.53
C GLY A 5 -7.66 -8.36 1.99
N LEU A 6 -8.46 -8.98 2.87
CA LEU A 6 -9.70 -9.65 2.46
C LEU A 6 -10.72 -8.69 1.84
N LEU A 7 -10.94 -7.53 2.46
CA LEU A 7 -11.83 -6.50 1.92
C LEU A 7 -11.35 -6.01 0.55
N GLY A 8 -10.05 -5.75 0.41
CA GLY A 8 -9.46 -5.36 -0.87
C GLY A 8 -9.67 -6.39 -1.97
N GLY A 9 -9.46 -7.67 -1.67
CA GLY A 9 -9.69 -8.76 -2.60
C GLY A 9 -11.16 -8.88 -3.03
N ILE A 10 -12.10 -8.79 -2.08
CA ILE A 10 -13.55 -8.85 -2.36
C ILE A 10 -13.99 -7.66 -3.23
N LEU A 11 -13.55 -6.45 -2.91
CA LEU A 11 -13.91 -5.26 -3.67
C LEU A 11 -13.34 -5.30 -5.09
N ALA A 12 -12.07 -5.67 -5.25
CA ALA A 12 -11.45 -5.84 -6.56
C ALA A 12 -12.15 -6.92 -7.40
N SER A 13 -12.58 -8.04 -6.79
CA SER A 13 -13.26 -9.12 -7.50
C SER A 13 -14.68 -8.75 -7.96
N ARG A 14 -15.35 -7.82 -7.28
CA ARG A 14 -16.70 -7.38 -7.64
C ARG A 14 -16.74 -6.27 -8.68
N TRP A 15 -15.87 -5.27 -8.53
CA TRP A 15 -15.93 -4.05 -9.36
C TRP A 15 -14.72 -3.85 -10.27
N GLY A 16 -13.77 -4.76 -10.24
CA GLY A 16 -12.53 -4.68 -11.00
C GLY A 16 -11.46 -3.86 -10.30
N LEU A 17 -10.20 -4.19 -10.57
CA LEU A 17 -9.06 -3.54 -9.95
C LEU A 17 -8.97 -2.04 -10.29
N LYS A 18 -9.24 -1.67 -11.54
CA LYS A 18 -9.12 -0.27 -12.02
C LYS A 18 -9.98 0.71 -11.24
N SER A 19 -11.24 0.33 -10.92
CA SER A 19 -12.17 1.22 -10.20
C SER A 19 -11.74 1.47 -8.76
N TRP A 20 -11.12 0.45 -8.13
CA TRP A 20 -10.72 0.51 -6.74
C TRP A 20 -9.24 0.83 -6.52
N PHE A 21 -8.45 0.89 -7.59
CA PHE A 21 -7.00 1.11 -7.49
C PHE A 21 -6.66 2.44 -6.80
N TRP A 22 -7.26 3.54 -7.24
CA TRP A 22 -7.08 4.85 -6.63
C TRP A 22 -7.55 4.93 -5.17
N PRO A 23 -8.81 4.52 -4.83
CA PRO A 23 -9.25 4.44 -3.44
C PRO A 23 -8.33 3.60 -2.56
N MET A 24 -7.82 2.46 -3.06
CA MET A 24 -6.92 1.60 -2.31
C MET A 24 -5.58 2.27 -2.01
N VAL A 25 -5.01 2.99 -2.99
CA VAL A 25 -3.77 3.75 -2.80
C VAL A 25 -3.97 4.89 -1.79
N PHE A 26 -5.08 5.61 -1.87
CA PHE A 26 -5.39 6.67 -0.90
C PHE A 26 -5.59 6.12 0.52
N ILE A 27 -6.35 5.04 0.67
CA ILE A 27 -6.61 4.41 1.97
C ILE A 27 -5.32 3.84 2.58
N MET A 28 -4.37 3.39 1.76
CA MET A 28 -3.07 2.93 2.23
C MET A 28 -2.25 4.04 2.86
N HIS A 29 -2.27 5.25 2.28
CA HIS A 29 -1.45 6.38 2.72
C HIS A 29 -2.17 7.32 3.70
N LEU A 30 -3.50 7.21 3.84
CA LEU A 30 -4.26 8.03 4.78
C LEU A 30 -3.77 7.87 6.23
N PRO A 31 -3.46 6.65 6.72
CA PRO A 31 -2.96 6.47 8.08
C PRO A 31 -1.58 7.06 8.33
N ASP A 32 -0.77 7.30 7.30
CA ASP A 32 0.54 7.95 7.45
C ASP A 32 0.39 9.35 8.07
N ALA A 33 -0.70 10.06 7.74
CA ALA A 33 -1.05 11.35 8.35
C ALA A 33 -1.37 11.21 9.86
N ILE A 34 -1.91 10.06 10.30
CA ILE A 34 -2.20 9.79 11.69
C ILE A 34 -0.90 9.68 12.49
N PHE A 35 0.15 9.11 11.91
CA PHE A 35 1.47 9.04 12.57
C PHE A 35 2.12 10.43 12.73
N ILE A 36 1.91 11.34 11.79
CA ILE A 36 2.31 12.74 11.97
C ILE A 36 1.61 13.32 13.20
N TYR A 37 0.28 13.16 13.29
CA TYR A 37 -0.49 13.63 14.43
C TYR A 37 0.02 13.00 15.75
N LEU A 38 0.26 11.70 15.80
CA LEU A 38 0.80 11.01 16.97
C LEU A 38 2.20 11.52 17.37
N ALA A 39 3.06 11.83 16.40
CA ALA A 39 4.39 12.35 16.65
C ALA A 39 4.38 13.76 17.27
N TYR A 40 3.38 14.57 16.94
CA TYR A 40 3.22 15.92 17.49
C TYR A 40 2.42 15.93 18.80
N ALA A 41 1.32 15.19 18.87
CA ALA A 41 0.39 15.19 20.02
C ALA A 41 0.90 14.34 21.20
N GLN A 42 1.73 13.33 20.92
CA GLN A 42 2.31 12.40 21.91
C GLN A 42 1.29 11.99 23.01
N PRO A 43 0.12 11.45 22.63
CA PRO A 43 -0.92 11.13 23.61
C PRO A 43 -0.45 10.01 24.56
N ASP A 44 -0.63 10.18 25.86
CA ASP A 44 -0.31 9.16 26.89
C ASP A 44 -1.28 7.95 26.88
N ASN A 45 -2.33 8.02 26.05
CA ASN A 45 -3.36 7.00 26.00
C ASN A 45 -2.93 5.83 25.10
N PHE A 46 -2.47 4.76 25.74
CA PHE A 46 -2.06 3.52 25.08
C PHE A 46 -3.15 2.91 24.18
N PHE A 47 -4.42 3.03 24.56
CA PHE A 47 -5.53 2.52 23.75
C PHE A 47 -5.69 3.30 22.43
N ALA A 48 -5.55 4.62 22.47
CA ALA A 48 -5.63 5.46 21.26
C ALA A 48 -4.51 5.12 20.27
N ILE A 49 -3.28 4.92 20.77
CA ILE A 49 -2.13 4.54 19.95
C ILE A 49 -2.39 3.18 19.27
N ASN A 50 -2.87 2.18 20.00
CA ASN A 50 -3.19 0.87 19.44
C ASN A 50 -4.29 0.92 18.38
N CYS A 51 -5.33 1.74 18.57
CA CYS A 51 -6.37 1.95 17.57
C CYS A 51 -5.81 2.56 16.28
N CYS A 52 -4.93 3.55 16.39
CA CYS A 52 -4.27 4.16 15.24
C CYS A 52 -3.42 3.16 14.46
N VAL A 53 -2.63 2.34 15.15
CA VAL A 53 -1.83 1.27 14.54
C VAL A 53 -2.72 0.21 13.88
N ALA A 54 -3.84 -0.16 14.51
CA ALA A 54 -4.76 -1.13 13.94
C ALA A 54 -5.43 -0.60 12.65
N LEU A 55 -5.79 0.68 12.61
CA LEU A 55 -6.31 1.34 11.41
C LEU A 55 -5.27 1.39 10.30
N GLU A 56 -4.03 1.77 10.61
CA GLU A 56 -2.93 1.79 9.67
C GLU A 56 -2.68 0.39 9.08
N GLN A 57 -2.56 -0.63 9.91
CA GLN A 57 -2.35 -2.01 9.46
C GLN A 57 -3.50 -2.53 8.57
N SER A 58 -4.72 -2.06 8.82
CA SER A 58 -5.87 -2.42 7.99
C SER A 58 -5.83 -1.70 6.63
N GLY A 59 -5.51 -0.41 6.62
CA GLY A 59 -5.34 0.40 5.41
C GLY A 59 -4.17 -0.11 4.55
N TYR A 60 -3.04 -0.42 5.18
CA TYR A 60 -1.89 -1.03 4.52
C TYR A 60 -2.25 -2.36 3.84
N GLY A 61 -2.92 -3.27 4.56
CA GLY A 61 -3.37 -4.55 3.98
C GLY A 61 -4.32 -4.37 2.80
N PHE A 62 -5.19 -3.37 2.87
CA PHE A 62 -6.13 -3.04 1.79
C PHE A 62 -5.41 -2.55 0.53
N GLY A 63 -4.50 -1.60 0.65
CA GLY A 63 -3.72 -1.08 -0.49
C GLY A 63 -2.68 -2.07 -1.01
N PHE A 64 -2.08 -2.87 -0.13
CA PHE A 64 -1.15 -3.91 -0.52
C PHE A 64 -1.80 -4.96 -1.44
N THR A 65 -3.11 -5.24 -1.25
CA THR A 65 -3.87 -6.11 -2.15
C THR A 65 -3.93 -5.56 -3.57
N ALA A 66 -4.14 -4.25 -3.74
CA ALA A 66 -4.12 -3.62 -5.06
C ALA A 66 -2.75 -3.79 -5.74
N TYR A 67 -1.68 -3.61 -4.99
CA TYR A 67 -0.32 -3.79 -5.48
C TYR A 67 -0.03 -5.24 -5.90
N MET A 68 -0.43 -6.24 -5.08
CA MET A 68 -0.30 -7.65 -5.41
C MET A 68 -1.07 -8.02 -6.68
N LEU A 69 -2.31 -7.57 -6.80
CA LEU A 69 -3.13 -7.80 -8.00
C LEU A 69 -2.52 -7.14 -9.24
N TYR A 70 -1.93 -5.97 -9.09
CA TYR A 70 -1.22 -5.31 -10.19
C TYR A 70 0.02 -6.09 -10.61
N MET A 71 0.82 -6.61 -9.68
CA MET A 71 1.96 -7.48 -10.01
C MET A 71 1.53 -8.73 -10.79
N ILE A 72 0.42 -9.35 -10.39
CA ILE A 72 -0.16 -10.49 -11.12
C ILE A 72 -0.61 -10.05 -12.53
N TYR A 73 -1.17 -8.86 -12.66
CA TYR A 73 -1.61 -8.31 -13.95
C TYR A 73 -0.45 -8.15 -14.93
N ILE A 74 0.65 -7.54 -14.53
CA ILE A 74 1.81 -7.31 -15.40
C ILE A 74 2.65 -8.57 -15.64
N ALA A 75 2.58 -9.53 -14.73
CA ALA A 75 3.31 -10.80 -14.87
C ALA A 75 2.71 -11.75 -15.91
N ARG A 76 1.48 -11.51 -16.39
CA ARG A 76 0.78 -12.39 -17.35
C ARG A 76 1.59 -12.61 -18.63
N GLY A 77 1.63 -13.87 -19.10
CA GLY A 77 2.30 -14.25 -20.33
C GLY A 77 2.97 -15.61 -20.23
N GLN A 78 3.82 -15.94 -21.23
CA GLN A 78 4.48 -17.25 -21.28
C GLN A 78 5.39 -17.56 -20.07
N HIS A 79 5.91 -16.52 -19.40
CA HIS A 79 6.85 -16.65 -18.27
C HIS A 79 6.30 -15.97 -17.01
N GLU A 80 5.01 -16.16 -16.75
CA GLU A 80 4.28 -15.50 -15.64
C GLU A 80 4.98 -15.65 -14.29
N THR A 81 5.41 -16.86 -13.94
CA THR A 81 6.11 -17.12 -12.66
C THR A 81 7.42 -16.37 -12.54
N ALA A 82 8.22 -16.33 -13.62
CA ALA A 82 9.50 -15.61 -13.62
C ALA A 82 9.30 -14.10 -13.52
N HIS A 83 8.36 -13.55 -14.25
CA HIS A 83 8.03 -12.12 -14.18
C HIS A 83 7.51 -11.73 -12.80
N TYR A 84 6.62 -12.54 -12.22
CA TYR A 84 6.13 -12.31 -10.85
C TYR A 84 7.25 -12.37 -9.81
N ALA A 85 8.17 -13.32 -9.93
CA ALA A 85 9.33 -13.43 -9.04
C ALA A 85 10.25 -12.19 -9.15
N ILE A 86 10.47 -11.66 -10.34
CA ILE A 86 11.24 -10.42 -10.55
C ILE A 86 10.52 -9.23 -9.89
N CYS A 87 9.21 -9.07 -10.11
CA CYS A 87 8.41 -8.01 -9.51
C CYS A 87 8.46 -8.07 -7.97
N THR A 88 8.34 -9.26 -7.39
CA THR A 88 8.44 -9.44 -5.92
C THR A 88 9.84 -9.15 -5.40
N GLY A 89 10.88 -9.46 -6.16
CA GLY A 89 12.26 -9.08 -5.85
C GLY A 89 12.46 -7.57 -5.79
N PHE A 90 11.96 -6.83 -6.80
CA PHE A 90 11.98 -5.35 -6.78
C PHE A 90 11.15 -4.77 -5.64
N MET A 91 9.99 -5.36 -5.33
CA MET A 91 9.19 -4.99 -4.15
C MET A 91 10.01 -5.13 -2.87
N ALA A 92 10.67 -6.26 -2.67
CA ALA A 92 11.50 -6.49 -1.50
C ALA A 92 12.65 -5.47 -1.38
N LEU A 93 13.34 -5.16 -2.47
CA LEU A 93 14.35 -4.11 -2.52
C LEU A 93 13.78 -2.74 -2.15
N GLY A 94 12.62 -2.38 -2.72
CA GLY A 94 11.94 -1.13 -2.42
C GLY A 94 11.51 -0.98 -0.96
N MET A 95 11.27 -2.07 -0.25
CA MET A 95 10.99 -2.07 1.18
C MET A 95 12.27 -2.06 2.03
N MET A 96 13.28 -2.82 1.64
CA MET A 96 14.53 -2.96 2.41
C MET A 96 15.38 -1.69 2.37
N LEU A 97 15.54 -1.05 1.20
CA LEU A 97 16.41 0.13 1.06
C LEU A 97 15.95 1.30 1.95
N PRO A 98 14.70 1.76 1.90
CA PRO A 98 14.22 2.79 2.82
C PRO A 98 14.32 2.36 4.28
N GLY A 99 14.02 1.07 4.59
CA GLY A 99 14.13 0.52 5.93
C GLY A 99 15.52 0.62 6.53
N MET A 100 16.56 0.35 5.73
CA MET A 100 17.97 0.46 6.16
C MET A 100 18.38 1.88 6.53
N PHE A 101 17.88 2.88 5.78
CA PHE A 101 18.23 4.28 6.00
C PHE A 101 17.30 5.00 6.98
N SER A 102 16.13 4.43 7.28
CA SER A 102 15.10 5.08 8.11
C SER A 102 15.57 5.38 9.53
N GLY A 103 16.30 4.47 10.17
CA GLY A 103 16.84 4.66 11.52
C GLY A 103 17.85 5.80 11.57
N TRP A 104 18.84 5.78 10.65
CA TRP A 104 19.83 6.85 10.54
C TRP A 104 19.18 8.21 10.25
N LEU A 105 18.20 8.24 9.36
CA LEU A 105 17.50 9.48 9.03
C LEU A 105 16.71 10.02 10.23
N GLN A 106 16.00 9.14 10.94
CA GLN A 106 15.22 9.51 12.12
C GLN A 106 16.10 10.04 13.26
N GLU A 107 17.30 9.47 13.47
CA GLU A 107 18.26 9.98 14.45
C GLU A 107 18.75 11.39 14.13
N ASN A 108 18.93 11.72 12.83
CA ASN A 108 19.42 13.03 12.40
C ASN A 108 18.36 14.12 12.39
N ILE A 109 17.11 13.80 11.99
CA ILE A 109 16.05 14.82 11.80
C ILE A 109 14.96 14.77 12.90
N GLY A 110 15.00 13.78 13.77
CA GLY A 110 14.00 13.57 14.82
C GLY A 110 12.67 13.01 14.31
N TYR A 111 11.87 12.47 15.22
CA TYR A 111 10.61 11.77 14.90
C TYR A 111 9.61 12.64 14.14
N GLN A 112 9.43 13.89 14.53
CA GLN A 112 8.44 14.77 13.94
C GLN A 112 8.72 15.04 12.46
N HIS A 113 9.95 15.42 12.15
CA HIS A 113 10.36 15.70 10.77
C HIS A 113 10.49 14.41 9.94
N PHE A 114 10.82 13.30 10.57
CA PHE A 114 10.88 12.00 9.91
C PHE A 114 9.53 11.60 9.31
N PHE A 115 8.44 11.70 10.07
CA PHE A 115 7.11 11.35 9.55
C PHE A 115 6.63 12.32 8.45
N VAL A 116 6.96 13.61 8.56
CA VAL A 116 6.70 14.56 7.47
C VAL A 116 7.49 14.18 6.22
N TRP A 117 8.76 13.79 6.37
CA TRP A 117 9.58 13.34 5.25
C TRP A 117 9.02 12.06 4.61
N VAL A 118 8.59 11.09 5.40
CA VAL A 118 7.93 9.86 4.91
C VAL A 118 6.71 10.22 4.07
N MET A 119 5.85 11.13 4.54
CA MET A 119 4.67 11.55 3.80
C MET A 119 5.03 12.25 2.47
N LEU A 120 6.06 13.08 2.45
CA LEU A 120 6.56 13.67 1.20
C LEU A 120 7.12 12.62 0.25
N ALA A 121 7.77 11.59 0.78
CA ALA A 121 8.31 10.48 -0.01
C ALA A 121 7.23 9.59 -0.63
N THR A 122 5.96 9.66 -0.20
CA THR A 122 4.85 8.94 -0.87
C THR A 122 4.36 9.64 -2.14
N LEU A 123 4.61 10.96 -2.29
CA LEU A 123 4.15 11.74 -3.45
C LEU A 123 4.62 11.18 -4.80
N PRO A 124 5.90 10.81 -5.00
CA PRO A 124 6.34 10.14 -6.22
C PRO A 124 5.56 8.86 -6.52
N GLY A 125 5.16 8.11 -5.49
CA GLY A 125 4.33 6.90 -5.62
C GLY A 125 2.98 7.21 -6.26
N PHE A 126 2.30 8.28 -5.83
CA PHE A 126 1.04 8.73 -6.46
C PHE A 126 1.23 9.12 -7.93
N LEU A 127 2.35 9.78 -8.27
CA LEU A 127 2.65 10.11 -9.66
C LEU A 127 2.83 8.84 -10.50
N VAL A 128 3.56 7.85 -10.00
CA VAL A 128 3.73 6.56 -10.70
C VAL A 128 2.39 5.88 -10.92
N VAL A 129 1.53 5.84 -9.88
CA VAL A 129 0.17 5.27 -9.95
C VAL A 129 -0.68 5.92 -11.05
N ALA A 130 -0.54 7.24 -11.27
CA ALA A 130 -1.27 7.96 -12.30
C ALA A 130 -0.92 7.49 -13.73
N PHE A 131 0.29 6.98 -13.94
CA PHE A 131 0.75 6.48 -15.24
C PHE A 131 0.54 4.97 -15.42
N VAL A 132 0.01 4.25 -14.43
CA VAL A 132 -0.21 2.81 -14.48
C VAL A 132 -1.38 2.47 -15.42
N PRO A 133 -1.13 1.76 -16.54
CA PRO A 133 -2.19 1.30 -17.43
C PRO A 133 -2.89 0.08 -16.80
N LEU A 134 -4.18 0.19 -16.53
CA LEU A 134 -5.00 -0.91 -16.01
C LEU A 134 -6.17 -1.18 -16.95
N ASP A 135 -6.38 -2.47 -17.25
CA ASP A 135 -7.57 -2.94 -17.96
C ASP A 135 -8.79 -2.87 -17.03
N PRO A 136 -9.91 -2.25 -17.45
CA PRO A 136 -11.14 -2.14 -16.66
C PRO A 136 -11.75 -3.49 -16.25
N GLU A 137 -11.52 -4.53 -17.02
CA GLU A 137 -12.10 -5.86 -16.78
C GLU A 137 -11.23 -6.73 -15.88
N PHE A 138 -9.97 -6.34 -15.64
CA PHE A 138 -9.07 -7.12 -14.82
C PHE A 138 -9.52 -7.17 -13.36
N GLY A 139 -9.53 -8.36 -12.79
CA GLY A 139 -9.91 -8.62 -11.38
C GLY A 139 -11.40 -8.84 -11.18
N LYS A 140 -12.26 -8.58 -12.17
CA LYS A 140 -13.70 -8.91 -12.07
C LYS A 140 -13.90 -10.41 -12.13
N LYS A 141 -14.78 -10.91 -11.27
CA LYS A 141 -15.23 -12.29 -11.33
C LYS A 141 -16.07 -12.47 -12.59
N THR A 142 -15.58 -13.20 -13.58
CA THR A 142 -16.38 -13.64 -14.72
C THR A 142 -17.50 -14.52 -14.18
N THR A 143 -18.73 -14.02 -14.23
CA THR A 143 -19.92 -14.87 -14.02
C THR A 143 -19.99 -15.79 -15.23
N SER A 144 -19.41 -17.00 -15.09
CA SER A 144 -19.64 -18.09 -16.03
C SER A 144 -21.13 -18.40 -15.91
N SER A 145 -21.90 -17.97 -16.89
CA SER A 145 -23.26 -18.47 -17.10
C SER A 145 -23.13 -19.95 -17.49
N SER A 146 -23.34 -20.82 -16.55
CA SER A 146 -23.70 -22.23 -16.80
C SER A 146 -25.12 -22.33 -17.31
#